data_f043a6d8c01be1d1b51d349f4f6da91e
#
_entry.id   f043a6d8c01be1d1b51d349f4f6da91e
#
_cell.length_a   1.000
_cell.length_b   1.000
_cell.length_c   1.000
_cell.angle_alpha   90.00
_cell.angle_beta   90.00
_cell.angle_gamma   90.00
#
_symmetry.space_group_name_H-M   'P 1'
#
loop_
_entity.id
_entity.type
_entity.pdbx_description
1 polymer ?
#
loop_
_entity_poly.entity_id
_entity_poly.type
_entity_poly.pdbx_seq_one_letter_code
_entity_poly.pdbx_strand_id
1 'polypeptide(L)'
;MGFLAGMFLFGLAAASAVLGADAPPFKVAHRILLGGEGGWDALTVDAATHRLFVTHATRVQVVDVKTDKVVGEIPDTPGPHGVALAPELGRGFTSNGRDSSVTVFDLASLAVLGRLKLDARNPDAIEYDPVSKRVFAFNGGSASASVIDAVADTLVGTVPLDGKPEFAAADGRGAVYANLEDSSAVVALDTHTLRILHRWPLAPGEEPSGLAIDREHRRLFAGCSNEKLVVLDADKGNVVAVLPIGKSVDGVAFDAARQLVFSSNGDGTLTVIHEDTPDRFTVIQNAPTQDGARTLALDETSGTVYLPTAEFGPPPPPTADRPHPRRSVVPGTFVILEAKR
;
A
#
# COMPACT_ATOMS: atom_id res chain seq x y z
N MET A 1 74.04 -8.62 -4.66
CA MET A 1 72.96 -9.56 -4.96
C MET A 1 71.73 -9.02 -4.27
N GLY A 2 70.96 -8.25 -5.01
CA GLY A 2 69.74 -7.66 -4.47
C GLY A 2 68.52 -8.30 -5.15
N PHE A 3 67.59 -8.83 -4.38
CA PHE A 3 66.29 -9.31 -4.89
C PHE A 3 65.25 -8.20 -4.75
N LEU A 4 64.73 -7.69 -5.88
CA LEU A 4 63.53 -6.88 -5.94
C LEU A 4 62.31 -7.83 -5.90
N ALA A 5 61.48 -7.68 -4.91
CA ALA A 5 60.13 -8.29 -4.85
C ALA A 5 59.10 -7.34 -5.47
N GLY A 6 58.61 -7.70 -6.64
CA GLY A 6 57.51 -6.97 -7.29
C GLY A 6 56.15 -7.37 -6.66
N MET A 7 55.47 -6.38 -6.13
CA MET A 7 54.12 -6.51 -5.57
C MET A 7 53.10 -6.24 -6.69
N PHE A 8 52.44 -7.29 -7.19
CA PHE A 8 51.31 -7.16 -8.12
C PHE A 8 50.02 -6.84 -7.32
N LEU A 9 49.54 -5.63 -7.44
CA LEU A 9 48.19 -5.26 -7.03
C LEU A 9 47.19 -5.78 -8.07
N PHE A 10 46.40 -6.80 -7.72
CA PHE A 10 45.21 -7.16 -8.46
C PHE A 10 44.07 -6.20 -8.06
N GLY A 11 43.77 -5.26 -8.94
CA GLY A 11 42.53 -4.45 -8.81
C GLY A 11 41.31 -5.31 -9.17
N LEU A 12 40.51 -5.62 -8.20
CA LEU A 12 39.15 -6.15 -8.45
C LEU A 12 38.28 -4.99 -8.96
N ALA A 13 38.04 -4.96 -10.27
CA ALA A 13 36.99 -4.12 -10.83
C ALA A 13 35.65 -4.78 -10.53
N ALA A 14 34.90 -4.24 -9.58
CA ALA A 14 33.49 -4.59 -9.39
C ALA A 14 32.70 -4.09 -10.61
N ALA A 15 32.28 -5.01 -11.46
CA ALA A 15 31.34 -4.72 -12.53
C ALA A 15 29.96 -4.46 -11.89
N SER A 16 29.59 -3.20 -11.78
CA SER A 16 28.22 -2.80 -11.48
C SER A 16 27.35 -3.23 -12.67
N ALA A 17 26.55 -4.26 -12.49
CA ALA A 17 25.56 -4.66 -13.47
C ALA A 17 24.52 -3.52 -13.60
N VAL A 18 24.53 -2.84 -14.73
CA VAL A 18 23.47 -1.91 -15.13
C VAL A 18 22.24 -2.76 -15.48
N LEU A 19 21.44 -3.07 -14.48
CA LEU A 19 20.13 -3.73 -14.62
C LEU A 19 19.09 -2.66 -14.99
N GLY A 20 18.96 -2.31 -16.26
CA GLY A 20 17.94 -1.32 -16.61
C GLY A 20 17.54 -1.25 -18.08
N ALA A 21 18.40 -1.60 -19.02
CA ALA A 21 18.14 -1.36 -20.44
C ALA A 21 17.45 -2.51 -21.20
N ASP A 22 17.43 -3.75 -20.68
CA ASP A 22 16.99 -4.94 -21.44
C ASP A 22 15.72 -5.64 -20.89
N ALA A 23 15.18 -5.22 -19.75
CA ALA A 23 13.98 -5.84 -19.22
C ALA A 23 12.73 -5.32 -19.98
N PRO A 24 11.75 -6.20 -20.34
CA PRO A 24 10.54 -5.75 -21.02
C PRO A 24 9.77 -4.75 -20.14
N PRO A 25 9.07 -3.79 -20.76
CA PRO A 25 8.31 -2.80 -20.01
C PRO A 25 7.11 -3.42 -19.30
N PHE A 26 6.74 -2.86 -18.16
CA PHE A 26 5.47 -3.17 -17.48
C PHE A 26 4.29 -2.82 -18.40
N LYS A 27 3.32 -3.70 -18.45
CA LYS A 27 2.07 -3.50 -19.18
C LYS A 27 0.94 -4.24 -18.49
N VAL A 28 -0.30 -3.80 -18.69
CA VAL A 28 -1.48 -4.59 -18.35
C VAL A 28 -1.49 -5.81 -19.25
N ALA A 29 -1.15 -6.96 -18.67
CA ALA A 29 -1.03 -8.22 -19.39
C ALA A 29 -2.32 -9.05 -19.30
N HIS A 30 -3.11 -8.85 -18.25
CA HIS A 30 -4.33 -9.59 -18.00
C HIS A 30 -5.38 -8.76 -17.27
N ARG A 31 -6.64 -9.22 -17.30
CA ARG A 31 -7.79 -8.58 -16.63
C ARG A 31 -8.68 -9.63 -16.02
N ILE A 32 -8.97 -9.50 -14.72
CA ILE A 32 -9.89 -10.38 -13.99
C ILE A 32 -11.19 -9.62 -13.78
N LEU A 33 -12.23 -9.94 -14.52
CA LEU A 33 -13.53 -9.30 -14.38
C LEU A 33 -14.26 -9.86 -13.14
N LEU A 34 -14.49 -9.00 -12.15
CA LEU A 34 -15.24 -9.34 -10.94
C LEU A 34 -16.71 -8.92 -11.04
N GLY A 35 -16.99 -7.85 -11.76
CA GLY A 35 -18.34 -7.33 -11.92
C GLY A 35 -18.95 -6.85 -10.61
N GLY A 36 -20.28 -6.83 -10.53
CA GLY A 36 -21.02 -6.38 -9.33
C GLY A 36 -21.24 -4.88 -9.30
N GLU A 37 -21.75 -4.42 -8.16
CA GLU A 37 -22.07 -3.01 -7.89
C GLU A 37 -21.36 -2.53 -6.61
N GLY A 38 -21.14 -1.22 -6.52
CA GLY A 38 -20.53 -0.57 -5.38
C GLY A 38 -19.11 -0.12 -5.64
N GLY A 39 -18.52 0.52 -4.65
CA GLY A 39 -17.13 0.98 -4.70
C GLY A 39 -16.17 -0.07 -4.16
N TRP A 40 -14.92 0.17 -4.38
CA TRP A 40 -13.78 -0.60 -3.85
C TRP A 40 -12.74 0.36 -3.28
N ASP A 41 -11.76 -0.22 -2.59
CA ASP A 41 -10.62 0.52 -2.09
C ASP A 41 -9.33 -0.31 -2.22
N ALA A 42 -8.65 -0.62 -1.12
CA ALA A 42 -7.39 -1.33 -1.17
C ALA A 42 -7.56 -2.83 -1.45
N LEU A 43 -6.47 -3.42 -1.94
CA LEU A 43 -6.31 -4.85 -2.12
C LEU A 43 -5.12 -5.34 -1.30
N THR A 44 -5.11 -6.63 -0.97
CA THR A 44 -3.99 -7.29 -0.30
C THR A 44 -3.74 -8.65 -0.93
N VAL A 45 -2.49 -8.92 -1.29
CA VAL A 45 -2.06 -10.19 -1.85
C VAL A 45 -1.49 -11.10 -0.77
N ASP A 46 -1.95 -12.35 -0.73
CA ASP A 46 -1.28 -13.47 -0.08
C ASP A 46 -0.55 -14.29 -1.16
N ALA A 47 0.71 -13.95 -1.40
CA ALA A 47 1.52 -14.60 -2.42
C ALA A 47 1.73 -16.10 -2.15
N ALA A 48 1.74 -16.52 -0.88
CA ALA A 48 1.94 -17.92 -0.49
C ALA A 48 0.76 -18.81 -0.92
N THR A 49 -0.46 -18.30 -0.84
CA THR A 49 -1.68 -19.02 -1.21
C THR A 49 -2.26 -18.59 -2.56
N HIS A 50 -1.63 -17.62 -3.24
CA HIS A 50 -2.09 -17.02 -4.49
C HIS A 50 -3.49 -16.38 -4.41
N ARG A 51 -3.83 -15.83 -3.25
CA ARG A 51 -5.11 -15.17 -3.02
C ARG A 51 -4.94 -13.66 -3.02
N LEU A 52 -5.85 -13.00 -3.71
CA LEU A 52 -6.02 -11.55 -3.69
C LEU A 52 -7.29 -11.23 -2.93
N PHE A 53 -7.16 -10.49 -1.84
CA PHE A 53 -8.26 -9.97 -1.04
C PHE A 53 -8.65 -8.59 -1.57
N VAL A 54 -9.89 -8.45 -2.02
CA VAL A 54 -10.39 -7.26 -2.72
C VAL A 54 -11.55 -6.68 -1.93
N THR A 55 -11.37 -5.48 -1.39
CA THR A 55 -12.48 -4.77 -0.72
C THR A 55 -13.50 -4.32 -1.76
N HIS A 56 -14.78 -4.69 -1.59
CA HIS A 56 -15.82 -4.37 -2.56
C HIS A 56 -17.19 -4.23 -1.89
N ALA A 57 -17.77 -3.05 -1.98
CA ALA A 57 -19.13 -2.73 -1.49
C ALA A 57 -19.31 -2.99 0.02
N THR A 58 -19.76 -4.19 0.40
CA THR A 58 -20.03 -4.60 1.79
C THR A 58 -19.39 -5.94 2.13
N ARG A 59 -18.39 -6.36 1.37
CA ARG A 59 -17.67 -7.62 1.55
C ARG A 59 -16.22 -7.49 1.10
N VAL A 60 -15.39 -8.43 1.48
CA VAL A 60 -14.08 -8.66 0.87
C VAL A 60 -14.18 -9.90 -0.02
N GLN A 61 -13.97 -9.75 -1.32
CA GLN A 61 -13.89 -10.87 -2.25
C GLN A 61 -12.49 -11.46 -2.24
N VAL A 62 -12.39 -12.79 -2.27
CA VAL A 62 -11.10 -13.49 -2.35
C VAL A 62 -10.97 -14.15 -3.71
N VAL A 63 -9.98 -13.72 -4.46
CA VAL A 63 -9.71 -14.17 -5.82
C VAL A 63 -8.48 -15.06 -5.84
N ASP A 64 -8.56 -16.23 -6.44
CA ASP A 64 -7.39 -17.04 -6.79
C ASP A 64 -6.80 -16.49 -8.09
N VAL A 65 -5.61 -15.88 -8.00
CA VAL A 65 -4.96 -15.20 -9.14
C VAL A 65 -4.35 -16.16 -10.18
N LYS A 66 -4.33 -17.47 -9.91
CA LYS A 66 -3.94 -18.47 -10.91
C LYS A 66 -5.08 -18.91 -11.78
N THR A 67 -6.29 -18.87 -11.26
CA THR A 67 -7.50 -19.37 -11.94
C THR A 67 -8.49 -18.27 -12.30
N ASP A 68 -8.22 -17.02 -11.87
CA ASP A 68 -9.09 -15.85 -12.06
C ASP A 68 -10.48 -15.98 -11.44
N LYS A 69 -10.61 -16.83 -10.44
CA LYS A 69 -11.91 -17.14 -9.84
C LYS A 69 -12.04 -16.55 -8.45
N VAL A 70 -13.22 -16.01 -8.17
CA VAL A 70 -13.61 -15.74 -6.78
C VAL A 70 -13.78 -17.10 -6.08
N VAL A 71 -12.94 -17.37 -5.09
CA VAL A 71 -12.90 -18.63 -4.33
C VAL A 71 -13.57 -18.53 -2.97
N GLY A 72 -13.98 -17.33 -2.58
CA GLY A 72 -14.71 -17.07 -1.35
C GLY A 72 -14.90 -15.59 -1.09
N GLU A 73 -15.55 -15.28 0.01
CA GLU A 73 -15.75 -13.90 0.46
C GLU A 73 -15.80 -13.83 1.99
N ILE A 74 -15.44 -12.67 2.54
CA ILE A 74 -15.70 -12.29 3.94
C ILE A 74 -16.92 -11.37 3.89
N PRO A 75 -18.10 -11.85 4.33
CA PRO A 75 -19.34 -11.09 4.26
C PRO A 75 -19.45 -10.07 5.40
N ASP A 76 -20.45 -9.23 5.30
CA ASP A 76 -20.84 -8.28 6.37
C ASP A 76 -19.70 -7.36 6.81
N THR A 77 -18.97 -6.81 5.86
CA THR A 77 -17.92 -5.82 6.08
C THR A 77 -18.39 -4.45 5.56
N PRO A 78 -19.08 -3.63 6.35
CA PRO A 78 -19.76 -2.43 5.88
C PRO A 78 -18.78 -1.33 5.47
N GLY A 79 -18.56 -1.14 4.14
CA GLY A 79 -17.58 -0.23 3.59
C GLY A 79 -16.15 -0.64 3.97
N PRO A 80 -15.68 -1.79 3.50
CA PRO A 80 -14.32 -2.25 3.78
C PRO A 80 -13.34 -1.39 3.00
N HIS A 81 -12.27 -0.95 3.68
CA HIS A 81 -11.21 -0.15 3.07
C HIS A 81 -9.94 -0.95 2.84
N GLY A 82 -9.47 -1.71 3.82
CA GLY A 82 -8.24 -2.48 3.73
C GLY A 82 -8.33 -3.87 4.38
N VAL A 83 -7.35 -4.71 4.08
CA VAL A 83 -7.18 -6.04 4.67
C VAL A 83 -5.74 -6.20 5.14
N ALA A 84 -5.55 -6.54 6.41
CA ALA A 84 -4.27 -6.94 6.98
C ALA A 84 -4.26 -8.45 7.22
N LEU A 85 -3.16 -9.09 6.86
CA LEU A 85 -2.98 -10.54 6.99
C LEU A 85 -1.94 -10.83 8.07
N ALA A 86 -2.25 -11.77 8.97
CA ALA A 86 -1.35 -12.32 9.98
C ALA A 86 -1.23 -13.84 9.75
N PRO A 87 -0.45 -14.29 8.73
CA PRO A 87 -0.44 -15.67 8.28
C PRO A 87 0.00 -16.65 9.35
N GLU A 88 0.97 -16.29 10.18
CA GLU A 88 1.47 -17.14 11.28
C GLU A 88 0.45 -17.32 12.39
N LEU A 89 -0.57 -16.48 12.47
CA LEU A 89 -1.70 -16.60 13.38
C LEU A 89 -2.93 -17.25 12.72
N GLY A 90 -2.90 -17.47 11.40
CA GLY A 90 -4.05 -17.90 10.62
C GLY A 90 -5.20 -16.88 10.63
N ARG A 91 -4.90 -15.59 10.80
CA ARG A 91 -5.87 -14.50 10.96
C ARG A 91 -5.78 -13.50 9.83
N GLY A 92 -6.94 -12.95 9.46
CA GLY A 92 -7.05 -11.74 8.65
C GLY A 92 -7.95 -10.74 9.34
N PHE A 93 -7.74 -9.46 9.02
CA PHE A 93 -8.44 -8.33 9.61
C PHE A 93 -8.87 -7.38 8.49
N THR A 94 -10.11 -6.88 8.51
CA THR A 94 -10.54 -5.85 7.57
C THR A 94 -11.15 -4.66 8.30
N SER A 95 -10.71 -3.46 7.93
CA SER A 95 -11.27 -2.20 8.41
C SER A 95 -12.61 -1.91 7.73
N ASN A 96 -13.62 -1.53 8.51
CA ASN A 96 -14.97 -1.23 8.03
C ASN A 96 -15.35 0.21 8.38
N GLY A 97 -15.20 1.11 7.40
CA GLY A 97 -15.36 2.56 7.63
C GLY A 97 -16.78 2.98 8.01
N ARG A 98 -17.80 2.32 7.45
CA ARG A 98 -19.20 2.75 7.66
C ARG A 98 -19.72 2.53 9.06
N ASP A 99 -19.30 1.46 9.73
CA ASP A 99 -19.76 1.12 11.06
C ASP A 99 -18.70 1.22 12.15
N SER A 100 -17.51 1.73 11.82
CA SER A 100 -16.39 1.89 12.76
C SER A 100 -16.03 0.59 13.44
N SER A 101 -15.73 -0.44 12.65
CA SER A 101 -15.36 -1.76 13.17
C SER A 101 -14.16 -2.36 12.42
N VAL A 102 -13.59 -3.41 13.01
CA VAL A 102 -12.68 -4.33 12.36
C VAL A 102 -13.27 -5.72 12.42
N THR A 103 -13.41 -6.38 11.27
CA THR A 103 -13.81 -7.79 11.20
C THR A 103 -12.57 -8.67 11.26
N VAL A 104 -12.60 -9.67 12.14
CA VAL A 104 -11.55 -10.71 12.25
C VAL A 104 -12.07 -11.96 11.55
N PHE A 105 -11.23 -12.57 10.71
CA PHE A 105 -11.59 -13.79 9.99
C PHE A 105 -10.47 -14.81 9.95
N ASP A 106 -10.82 -16.06 9.77
CA ASP A 106 -9.87 -17.17 9.59
C ASP A 106 -9.34 -17.18 8.15
N LEU A 107 -8.03 -17.18 7.97
CA LEU A 107 -7.40 -17.10 6.64
C LEU A 107 -7.64 -18.34 5.79
N ALA A 108 -7.79 -19.52 6.39
CA ALA A 108 -7.96 -20.75 5.62
C ALA A 108 -9.39 -20.91 5.11
N SER A 109 -10.36 -20.76 6.01
CA SER A 109 -11.79 -20.97 5.72
C SER A 109 -12.54 -19.72 5.29
N LEU A 110 -11.96 -18.53 5.49
CA LEU A 110 -12.58 -17.21 5.29
C LEU A 110 -13.77 -16.93 6.22
N ALA A 111 -13.98 -17.78 7.22
CA ALA A 111 -15.06 -17.63 8.19
C ALA A 111 -14.82 -16.40 9.08
N VAL A 112 -15.85 -15.59 9.29
CA VAL A 112 -15.83 -14.49 10.25
C VAL A 112 -15.73 -15.07 11.67
N LEU A 113 -14.69 -14.70 12.41
CA LEU A 113 -14.44 -15.11 13.79
C LEU A 113 -15.03 -14.12 14.79
N GLY A 114 -15.04 -12.84 14.44
CA GLY A 114 -15.55 -11.80 15.30
C GLY A 114 -15.54 -10.43 14.65
N ARG A 115 -16.12 -9.48 15.36
CA ARG A 115 -16.11 -8.06 14.96
C ARG A 115 -15.79 -7.21 16.18
N LEU A 116 -14.78 -6.36 16.03
CA LEU A 116 -14.36 -5.41 17.06
C LEU A 116 -14.95 -4.05 16.74
N LYS A 117 -15.80 -3.53 17.61
CA LYS A 117 -16.27 -2.16 17.50
C LYS A 117 -15.17 -1.21 17.98
N LEU A 118 -14.87 -0.21 17.19
CA LEU A 118 -13.89 0.81 17.53
C LEU A 118 -14.56 2.05 18.11
N ASP A 119 -13.93 2.66 19.11
CA ASP A 119 -14.32 3.98 19.60
C ASP A 119 -13.62 5.07 18.77
N ALA A 120 -13.79 4.99 17.46
CA ALA A 120 -13.18 5.84 16.47
C ALA A 120 -14.00 5.82 15.17
N ARG A 121 -13.81 6.79 14.30
CA ARG A 121 -14.61 6.94 13.09
C ARG A 121 -13.80 6.69 11.84
N ASN A 122 -14.44 6.00 10.88
CA ASN A 122 -13.87 5.71 9.57
C ASN A 122 -12.48 5.06 9.67
N PRO A 123 -12.36 3.83 10.23
CA PRO A 123 -11.15 3.05 10.07
C PRO A 123 -10.95 2.77 8.57
N ASP A 124 -9.79 3.17 8.06
CA ASP A 124 -9.41 3.18 6.67
C ASP A 124 -8.26 2.19 6.44
N ALA A 125 -7.04 2.68 6.26
CA ALA A 125 -5.90 1.78 6.15
C ALA A 125 -5.76 0.89 7.39
N ILE A 126 -5.27 -0.33 7.17
CA ILE A 126 -5.06 -1.31 8.23
C ILE A 126 -3.75 -2.05 7.97
N GLU A 127 -2.90 -2.15 9.00
CA GLU A 127 -1.56 -2.73 8.89
C GLU A 127 -1.29 -3.70 10.04
N TYR A 128 -0.68 -4.84 9.73
CA TYR A 128 -0.23 -5.81 10.73
C TYR A 128 1.26 -5.72 10.97
N ASP A 129 1.67 -5.60 12.23
CA ASP A 129 3.07 -5.71 12.64
C ASP A 129 3.37 -7.09 13.24
N PRO A 130 4.15 -7.94 12.56
CA PRO A 130 4.47 -9.28 13.06
C PRO A 130 5.37 -9.29 14.29
N VAL A 131 6.09 -8.20 14.58
CA VAL A 131 6.99 -8.11 15.74
C VAL A 131 6.20 -7.98 17.03
N SER A 132 5.23 -7.07 17.07
CA SER A 132 4.36 -6.88 18.22
C SER A 132 3.11 -7.78 18.21
N LYS A 133 2.82 -8.41 17.06
CA LYS A 133 1.56 -9.14 16.78
C LYS A 133 0.33 -8.26 16.97
N ARG A 134 0.42 -7.01 16.51
CA ARG A 134 -0.64 -6.03 16.60
C ARG A 134 -1.10 -5.59 15.23
N VAL A 135 -2.39 -5.31 15.15
CA VAL A 135 -3.01 -4.69 13.98
C VAL A 135 -3.31 -3.24 14.31
N PHE A 136 -2.96 -2.36 13.42
CA PHE A 136 -3.20 -0.92 13.50
C PHE A 136 -4.27 -0.56 12.47
N ALA A 137 -5.43 -0.15 12.91
CA ALA A 137 -6.49 0.40 12.06
C ALA A 137 -6.43 1.94 12.14
N PHE A 138 -6.11 2.58 11.03
CA PHE A 138 -5.94 4.02 10.93
C PHE A 138 -7.28 4.70 10.66
N ASN A 139 -7.71 5.56 11.59
CA ASN A 139 -9.05 6.12 11.61
C ASN A 139 -9.06 7.53 11.01
N GLY A 140 -9.30 7.65 9.71
CA GLY A 140 -9.32 8.94 9.00
C GLY A 140 -10.32 9.96 9.55
N GLY A 141 -11.47 9.49 10.04
CA GLY A 141 -12.51 10.34 10.63
C GLY A 141 -12.26 10.79 12.08
N SER A 142 -11.21 10.29 12.73
CA SER A 142 -10.88 10.58 14.14
C SER A 142 -9.42 10.94 14.36
N ALA A 143 -8.60 11.07 13.31
CA ALA A 143 -7.17 11.40 13.40
C ALA A 143 -6.43 10.53 14.43
N SER A 144 -6.62 9.20 14.35
CA SER A 144 -6.12 8.26 15.35
C SER A 144 -5.81 6.89 14.74
N ALA A 145 -5.09 6.05 15.49
CA ALA A 145 -4.92 4.63 15.19
C ALA A 145 -5.51 3.78 16.32
N SER A 146 -6.44 2.88 16.00
CA SER A 146 -6.92 1.85 16.91
C SER A 146 -5.99 0.64 16.83
N VAL A 147 -5.55 0.13 17.98
CA VAL A 147 -4.57 -0.95 18.07
C VAL A 147 -5.23 -2.20 18.63
N ILE A 148 -5.09 -3.29 17.92
CA ILE A 148 -5.70 -4.59 18.21
C ILE A 148 -4.60 -5.60 18.49
N ASP A 149 -4.74 -6.39 19.56
CA ASP A 149 -3.95 -7.59 19.79
C ASP A 149 -4.46 -8.70 18.84
N ALA A 150 -3.63 -9.08 17.87
CA ALA A 150 -4.01 -10.05 16.84
C ALA A 150 -4.05 -11.51 17.35
N VAL A 151 -3.53 -11.79 18.55
CA VAL A 151 -3.58 -13.11 19.18
C VAL A 151 -4.85 -13.27 19.99
N ALA A 152 -5.22 -12.22 20.74
CA ALA A 152 -6.38 -12.23 21.63
C ALA A 152 -7.65 -11.74 20.93
N ASP A 153 -7.56 -11.18 19.75
CA ASP A 153 -8.66 -10.54 19.00
C ASP A 153 -9.36 -9.45 19.86
N THR A 154 -8.58 -8.57 20.50
CA THR A 154 -9.07 -7.54 21.41
C THR A 154 -8.48 -6.17 21.13
N LEU A 155 -9.26 -5.11 21.38
CA LEU A 155 -8.76 -3.73 21.31
C LEU A 155 -7.81 -3.47 22.48
N VAL A 156 -6.57 -3.04 22.18
CA VAL A 156 -5.54 -2.67 23.17
C VAL A 156 -5.69 -1.20 23.57
N GLY A 157 -6.00 -0.33 22.60
CA GLY A 157 -6.11 1.10 22.82
C GLY A 157 -6.24 1.88 21.52
N THR A 158 -6.30 3.21 21.66
CA THR A 158 -6.35 4.15 20.55
C THR A 158 -5.28 5.23 20.75
N VAL A 159 -4.48 5.49 19.71
CA VAL A 159 -3.39 6.47 19.70
C VAL A 159 -3.84 7.69 18.89
N PRO A 160 -3.91 8.89 19.48
CA PRO A 160 -4.12 10.12 18.73
C PRO A 160 -2.92 10.37 17.79
N LEU A 161 -3.19 10.75 16.53
CA LEU A 161 -2.15 11.03 15.54
C LEU A 161 -2.01 12.51 15.22
N ASP A 162 -2.94 13.35 15.68
CA ASP A 162 -3.01 14.79 15.39
C ASP A 162 -2.93 15.12 13.89
N GLY A 163 -3.57 14.31 13.07
CA GLY A 163 -3.66 14.43 11.62
C GLY A 163 -4.42 13.26 11.03
N LYS A 164 -4.99 13.46 9.83
CA LYS A 164 -5.77 12.44 9.11
C LYS A 164 -4.84 11.34 8.57
N PRO A 165 -4.85 10.12 9.14
CA PRO A 165 -4.01 9.06 8.64
C PRO A 165 -4.58 8.48 7.34
N GLU A 166 -3.66 8.10 6.46
CA GLU A 166 -3.85 7.36 5.22
C GLU A 166 -3.06 6.05 5.28
N PHE A 167 -2.45 5.58 4.18
CA PHE A 167 -1.71 4.31 4.17
C PHE A 167 -0.54 4.27 5.15
N ALA A 168 -0.22 3.06 5.57
CA ALA A 168 0.80 2.78 6.57
C ALA A 168 1.69 1.61 6.14
N ALA A 169 2.87 1.51 6.77
CA ALA A 169 3.82 0.44 6.54
C ALA A 169 4.55 0.07 7.84
N ALA A 170 4.58 -1.21 8.18
CA ALA A 170 5.37 -1.75 9.29
C ALA A 170 6.82 -2.01 8.85
N ASP A 171 7.78 -1.63 9.68
CA ASP A 171 9.21 -1.81 9.35
C ASP A 171 9.79 -3.20 9.71
N GLY A 172 9.01 -4.03 10.37
CA GLY A 172 9.46 -5.35 10.85
C GLY A 172 10.49 -5.29 11.98
N ARG A 173 10.66 -4.12 12.63
CA ARG A 173 11.60 -3.89 13.73
C ARG A 173 10.92 -3.27 14.96
N GLY A 174 9.62 -3.11 14.93
CA GLY A 174 8.81 -2.58 16.02
C GLY A 174 8.37 -1.14 15.83
N ALA A 175 8.40 -0.61 14.60
CA ALA A 175 7.78 0.65 14.24
C ALA A 175 6.78 0.48 13.09
N VAL A 176 5.72 1.27 13.15
CA VAL A 176 4.74 1.45 12.06
C VAL A 176 4.75 2.93 11.68
N TYR A 177 4.83 3.19 10.38
CA TYR A 177 4.77 4.52 9.78
C TYR A 177 3.42 4.72 9.12
N ALA A 178 2.85 5.93 9.21
CA ALA A 178 1.63 6.29 8.51
C ALA A 178 1.74 7.69 7.91
N ASN A 179 1.20 7.86 6.72
CA ASN A 179 1.01 9.17 6.12
C ASN A 179 -0.09 9.93 6.86
N LEU A 180 0.10 11.23 7.03
CA LEU A 180 -0.89 12.17 7.54
C LEU A 180 -1.22 13.17 6.42
N GLU A 181 -2.37 12.98 5.77
CA GLU A 181 -2.80 13.70 4.58
C GLU A 181 -2.88 15.22 4.84
N ASP A 182 -3.67 15.62 5.82
CA ASP A 182 -3.99 17.01 6.12
C ASP A 182 -2.81 17.85 6.65
N SER A 183 -1.79 17.19 7.18
CA SER A 183 -0.57 17.84 7.70
C SER A 183 0.66 17.63 6.82
N SER A 184 0.52 16.91 5.70
CA SER A 184 1.62 16.59 4.77
C SER A 184 2.86 16.07 5.50
N ALA A 185 2.66 15.03 6.31
CA ALA A 185 3.70 14.47 7.17
C ALA A 185 3.64 12.94 7.20
N VAL A 186 4.72 12.33 7.70
CA VAL A 186 4.73 10.91 8.13
C VAL A 186 4.88 10.88 9.63
N VAL A 187 4.06 10.06 10.30
CA VAL A 187 4.18 9.74 11.72
C VAL A 187 4.77 8.34 11.89
N ALA A 188 5.67 8.17 12.86
CA ALA A 188 6.22 6.89 13.28
C ALA A 188 5.72 6.55 14.68
N LEU A 189 5.20 5.32 14.86
CA LEU A 189 4.71 4.80 16.12
C LEU A 189 5.54 3.59 16.54
N ASP A 190 5.89 3.53 17.83
CA ASP A 190 6.40 2.31 18.45
C ASP A 190 5.26 1.32 18.65
N THR A 191 5.40 0.11 18.09
CA THR A 191 4.32 -0.88 18.06
C THR A 191 4.07 -1.57 19.41
N HIS A 192 5.03 -1.50 20.35
CA HIS A 192 4.90 -2.06 21.70
C HIS A 192 4.39 -1.04 22.71
N THR A 193 5.00 0.15 22.75
CA THR A 193 4.67 1.20 23.73
C THR A 193 3.51 2.08 23.28
N LEU A 194 3.15 2.07 22.01
CA LEU A 194 2.12 2.88 21.37
C LEU A 194 2.42 4.39 21.45
N ARG A 195 3.69 4.75 21.54
CA ARG A 195 4.13 6.13 21.56
C ARG A 195 4.47 6.60 20.15
N ILE A 196 4.15 7.85 19.86
CA ILE A 196 4.68 8.52 18.68
C ILE A 196 6.18 8.72 18.90
N LEU A 197 6.98 8.14 18.00
CA LEU A 197 8.44 8.27 17.98
C LEU A 197 8.86 9.55 17.28
N HIS A 198 8.27 9.79 16.11
CA HIS A 198 8.63 10.88 15.23
C HIS A 198 7.42 11.38 14.43
N ARG A 199 7.53 12.63 13.98
CA ARG A 199 6.65 13.23 12.98
C ARG A 199 7.54 14.03 12.04
N TRP A 200 7.54 13.68 10.77
CA TRP A 200 8.40 14.28 9.77
C TRP A 200 7.60 14.96 8.67
N PRO A 201 7.88 16.23 8.36
CA PRO A 201 7.25 16.92 7.24
C PRO A 201 7.72 16.33 5.92
N LEU A 202 6.82 16.24 4.95
CA LEU A 202 7.08 15.70 3.61
C LEU A 202 7.44 16.76 2.56
N ALA A 203 7.51 18.05 2.93
CA ALA A 203 7.78 19.09 1.95
C ALA A 203 8.95 18.71 1.02
N PRO A 204 8.80 18.84 -0.33
CA PRO A 204 7.74 19.53 -1.05
C PRO A 204 6.55 18.65 -1.47
N GLY A 205 6.34 17.46 -0.88
CA GLY A 205 5.15 16.64 -1.08
C GLY A 205 3.97 17.19 -0.28
N GLU A 206 2.76 17.07 -0.84
CA GLU A 206 1.52 17.57 -0.24
C GLU A 206 0.46 16.47 -0.26
N GLU A 207 -0.33 16.40 0.83
CA GLU A 207 -1.44 15.45 0.98
C GLU A 207 -1.03 14.01 0.60
N PRO A 208 -0.12 13.36 1.37
CA PRO A 208 0.35 12.02 1.08
C PRO A 208 -0.76 10.99 1.32
N SER A 209 -0.90 10.02 0.42
CA SER A 209 -1.82 8.88 0.55
C SER A 209 -1.05 7.56 0.64
N GLY A 210 -0.59 6.98 -0.48
CA GLY A 210 0.12 5.71 -0.50
C GLY A 210 1.48 5.78 0.23
N LEU A 211 1.82 4.72 0.98
CA LEU A 211 3.09 4.59 1.69
C LEU A 211 3.65 3.18 1.53
N ALA A 212 4.94 3.09 1.22
CA ALA A 212 5.70 1.84 1.24
C ALA A 212 7.05 2.04 1.93
N ILE A 213 7.72 0.93 2.28
CA ILE A 213 9.03 0.97 2.94
C ILE A 213 9.99 -0.04 2.32
N ASP A 214 11.20 0.41 2.00
CA ASP A 214 12.37 -0.46 1.92
C ASP A 214 12.92 -0.66 3.33
N ARG A 215 12.71 -1.88 3.85
CA ARG A 215 13.12 -2.25 5.21
C ARG A 215 14.63 -2.42 5.34
N GLU A 216 15.31 -2.78 4.25
CA GLU A 216 16.76 -3.01 4.23
C GLU A 216 17.52 -1.69 4.30
N HIS A 217 17.23 -0.77 3.36
CA HIS A 217 17.91 0.52 3.25
C HIS A 217 17.23 1.64 4.05
N ARG A 218 16.11 1.32 4.74
CA ARG A 218 15.39 2.28 5.58
C ARG A 218 14.91 3.51 4.80
N ARG A 219 14.21 3.26 3.70
CA ARG A 219 13.58 4.31 2.87
C ARG A 219 12.07 4.18 2.88
N LEU A 220 11.40 5.28 3.16
CA LEU A 220 9.94 5.40 3.03
C LEU A 220 9.62 6.07 1.70
N PHE A 221 8.60 5.57 1.03
CA PHE A 221 8.12 6.07 -0.25
C PHE A 221 6.69 6.58 -0.07
N ALA A 222 6.52 7.90 -0.05
CA ALA A 222 5.23 8.55 0.14
C ALA A 222 4.73 9.15 -1.17
N GLY A 223 3.61 8.65 -1.70
CA GLY A 223 2.93 9.19 -2.87
C GLY A 223 2.03 10.35 -2.47
N CYS A 224 2.23 11.53 -3.08
CA CYS A 224 1.59 12.79 -2.72
C CYS A 224 0.66 13.30 -3.82
N SER A 225 -0.43 14.00 -3.44
CA SER A 225 -1.47 14.50 -4.35
C SER A 225 -0.95 15.48 -5.40
N ASN A 226 0.14 16.19 -5.09
CA ASN A 226 0.80 17.14 -5.98
C ASN A 226 1.78 16.50 -6.97
N GLU A 227 1.49 15.26 -7.42
CA GLU A 227 2.22 14.54 -8.47
C GLU A 227 3.70 14.26 -8.09
N LYS A 228 3.96 14.03 -6.81
CA LYS A 228 5.30 13.72 -6.31
C LYS A 228 5.30 12.43 -5.49
N LEU A 229 6.36 11.66 -5.68
CA LEU A 229 6.75 10.64 -4.72
C LEU A 229 7.94 11.18 -3.93
N VAL A 230 7.78 11.26 -2.60
CA VAL A 230 8.83 11.71 -1.68
C VAL A 230 9.47 10.50 -1.04
N VAL A 231 10.79 10.43 -1.12
CA VAL A 231 11.59 9.40 -0.44
C VAL A 231 12.20 10.00 0.81
N LEU A 232 11.94 9.37 1.98
CA LEU A 232 12.51 9.77 3.26
C LEU A 232 13.45 8.71 3.83
N ASP A 233 14.43 9.16 4.57
CA ASP A 233 15.18 8.31 5.50
C ASP A 233 14.28 7.98 6.72
N ALA A 234 13.98 6.70 6.92
CA ALA A 234 13.06 6.23 7.97
C ALA A 234 13.64 6.31 9.40
N ASP A 235 14.91 6.65 9.55
CA ASP A 235 15.57 6.82 10.84
C ASP A 235 15.77 8.30 11.20
N LYS A 236 15.94 9.16 10.19
CA LYS A 236 16.26 10.59 10.38
C LYS A 236 15.16 11.55 9.94
N GLY A 237 14.24 11.08 9.07
CA GLY A 237 13.14 11.88 8.56
C GLY A 237 13.51 12.94 7.53
N ASN A 238 14.75 12.94 7.04
CA ASN A 238 15.12 13.85 5.97
C ASN A 238 14.68 13.33 4.60
N VAL A 239 14.26 14.24 3.73
CA VAL A 239 13.95 13.93 2.34
C VAL A 239 15.24 13.58 1.60
N VAL A 240 15.26 12.38 1.01
CA VAL A 240 16.39 11.84 0.23
C VAL A 240 16.22 12.16 -1.25
N ALA A 241 15.00 11.98 -1.77
CA ALA A 241 14.69 12.26 -3.18
C ALA A 241 13.22 12.68 -3.34
N VAL A 242 12.95 13.38 -4.44
CA VAL A 242 11.59 13.72 -4.89
C VAL A 242 11.50 13.41 -6.38
N LEU A 243 10.52 12.59 -6.76
CA LEU A 243 10.35 12.10 -8.11
C LEU A 243 8.95 12.44 -8.64
N PRO A 244 8.81 12.71 -9.95
CA PRO A 244 7.49 12.92 -10.55
C PRO A 244 6.74 11.59 -10.68
N ILE A 245 5.45 11.61 -10.38
CA ILE A 245 4.50 10.51 -10.59
C ILE A 245 3.25 11.03 -11.31
N GLY A 246 2.29 10.13 -11.64
CA GLY A 246 1.01 10.54 -12.21
C GLY A 246 0.08 11.19 -11.19
N LYS A 247 -1.12 11.60 -11.65
CA LYS A 247 -2.12 12.31 -10.85
C LYS A 247 -2.97 11.36 -10.02
N SER A 248 -3.43 11.87 -8.88
CA SER A 248 -4.37 11.15 -8.02
C SER A 248 -3.82 9.80 -7.56
N VAL A 249 -2.57 9.78 -7.11
CA VAL A 249 -1.96 8.60 -6.50
C VAL A 249 -2.72 8.21 -5.23
N ASP A 250 -2.88 6.91 -5.01
CA ASP A 250 -3.46 6.38 -3.79
C ASP A 250 -2.68 5.17 -3.26
N GLY A 251 -2.09 4.36 -4.14
CA GLY A 251 -1.28 3.21 -3.76
C GLY A 251 0.19 3.37 -4.13
N VAL A 252 1.06 2.95 -3.20
CA VAL A 252 2.52 2.83 -3.41
C VAL A 252 2.97 1.48 -2.87
N ALA A 253 3.84 0.77 -3.60
CA ALA A 253 4.45 -0.48 -3.16
C ALA A 253 5.93 -0.53 -3.52
N PHE A 254 6.69 -1.34 -2.80
CA PHE A 254 8.11 -1.56 -3.04
C PHE A 254 8.42 -3.04 -3.23
N ASP A 255 9.05 -3.39 -4.34
CA ASP A 255 9.57 -4.72 -4.65
C ASP A 255 11.05 -4.77 -4.26
N ALA A 256 11.33 -5.34 -3.10
CA ALA A 256 12.69 -5.43 -2.57
C ALA A 256 13.60 -6.31 -3.44
N ALA A 257 13.05 -7.37 -4.06
CA ALA A 257 13.85 -8.29 -4.89
C ALA A 257 14.28 -7.65 -6.21
N ARG A 258 13.48 -6.71 -6.73
CA ARG A 258 13.72 -6.04 -8.01
C ARG A 258 14.13 -4.58 -7.85
N GLN A 259 14.16 -4.07 -6.63
CA GLN A 259 14.46 -2.67 -6.29
C GLN A 259 13.55 -1.69 -7.04
N LEU A 260 12.23 -2.00 -7.08
CA LEU A 260 11.24 -1.21 -7.80
C LEU A 260 10.20 -0.63 -6.86
N VAL A 261 9.98 0.68 -6.97
CA VAL A 261 8.84 1.37 -6.38
C VAL A 261 7.76 1.51 -7.44
N PHE A 262 6.53 1.21 -7.08
CA PHE A 262 5.34 1.39 -7.91
C PHE A 262 4.44 2.44 -7.29
N SER A 263 3.97 3.38 -8.12
CA SER A 263 2.93 4.35 -7.76
C SER A 263 1.76 4.18 -8.72
N SER A 264 0.60 3.79 -8.19
CA SER A 264 -0.64 3.68 -8.97
C SER A 264 -1.38 5.00 -8.95
N ASN A 265 -1.66 5.53 -10.14
CA ASN A 265 -2.17 6.88 -10.32
C ASN A 265 -3.57 6.84 -10.96
N GLY A 266 -4.49 7.59 -10.39
CA GLY A 266 -5.88 7.63 -10.84
C GLY A 266 -6.08 8.17 -12.26
N ASP A 267 -5.07 8.79 -12.85
CA ASP A 267 -5.05 9.22 -14.24
C ASP A 267 -4.86 8.08 -15.27
N GLY A 268 -4.79 6.84 -14.80
CA GLY A 268 -4.61 5.67 -15.64
C GLY A 268 -3.15 5.36 -15.95
N THR A 269 -2.23 5.69 -15.06
CA THR A 269 -0.82 5.35 -15.18
C THR A 269 -0.30 4.58 -13.95
N LEU A 270 0.71 3.75 -14.18
CA LEU A 270 1.55 3.12 -13.15
C LEU A 270 2.96 3.67 -13.34
N THR A 271 3.39 4.51 -12.41
CA THR A 271 4.79 4.99 -12.42
C THR A 271 5.67 3.93 -11.78
N VAL A 272 6.72 3.54 -12.49
CA VAL A 272 7.72 2.56 -12.04
C VAL A 272 9.05 3.29 -11.84
N ILE A 273 9.59 3.19 -10.64
CA ILE A 273 10.82 3.85 -10.22
C ILE A 273 11.81 2.78 -9.80
N HIS A 274 13.04 2.87 -10.26
CA HIS A 274 14.13 2.00 -9.84
C HIS A 274 14.94 2.67 -8.74
N GLU A 275 15.18 1.95 -7.66
CA GLU A 275 16.14 2.31 -6.61
C GLU A 275 17.54 1.90 -7.08
N ASP A 276 18.29 2.83 -7.68
CA ASP A 276 19.66 2.58 -8.17
C ASP A 276 20.65 2.38 -7.04
N THR A 277 20.45 3.14 -5.99
CA THR A 277 21.11 3.05 -4.68
C THR A 277 20.16 3.57 -3.63
N PRO A 278 20.37 3.35 -2.32
CA PRO A 278 19.50 3.89 -1.27
C PRO A 278 19.27 5.41 -1.30
N ASP A 279 20.12 6.14 -2.03
CA ASP A 279 20.08 7.60 -2.13
C ASP A 279 19.85 8.10 -3.57
N ARG A 280 19.63 7.18 -4.53
CA ARG A 280 19.41 7.56 -5.93
C ARG A 280 18.33 6.71 -6.57
N PHE A 281 17.36 7.36 -7.20
CA PHE A 281 16.18 6.78 -7.77
C PHE A 281 15.95 7.30 -9.18
N THR A 282 15.48 6.44 -10.08
CA THR A 282 15.21 6.78 -11.47
C THR A 282 13.81 6.36 -11.86
N VAL A 283 12.99 7.29 -12.38
CA VAL A 283 11.72 6.93 -13.01
C VAL A 283 12.06 6.22 -14.33
N ILE A 284 11.78 4.93 -14.40
CA ILE A 284 12.10 4.10 -15.57
C ILE A 284 10.93 3.92 -16.52
N GLN A 285 9.69 4.13 -16.03
CA GLN A 285 8.50 3.98 -16.85
C GLN A 285 7.28 4.67 -16.23
N ASN A 286 6.39 5.19 -17.10
CA ASN A 286 4.99 5.45 -16.79
C ASN A 286 4.16 4.51 -17.69
N ALA A 287 3.77 3.35 -17.15
CA ALA A 287 3.01 2.35 -17.88
C ALA A 287 1.54 2.75 -17.96
N PRO A 288 0.89 2.69 -19.12
CA PRO A 288 -0.54 2.94 -19.23
C PRO A 288 -1.34 1.82 -18.54
N THR A 289 -2.33 2.19 -17.72
CA THR A 289 -3.27 1.29 -17.06
C THR A 289 -4.70 1.62 -17.50
N GLN A 290 -5.57 1.94 -16.56
CA GLN A 290 -6.93 2.41 -16.82
C GLN A 290 -7.28 3.52 -15.84
N ASP A 291 -8.01 4.50 -16.29
CA ASP A 291 -8.53 5.59 -15.45
C ASP A 291 -9.17 5.04 -14.16
N GLY A 292 -8.84 5.65 -13.02
CA GLY A 292 -9.32 5.25 -11.69
C GLY A 292 -8.59 4.06 -11.05
N ALA A 293 -7.58 3.45 -11.70
CA ALA A 293 -6.73 2.40 -11.14
C ALA A 293 -5.68 3.03 -10.18
N ARG A 294 -6.12 3.52 -9.03
CA ARG A 294 -5.31 4.35 -8.12
C ARG A 294 -4.73 3.61 -6.92
N THR A 295 -5.37 2.53 -6.45
CA THR A 295 -4.82 1.63 -5.43
C THR A 295 -4.14 0.44 -6.08
N LEU A 296 -3.29 -0.27 -5.35
CA LEU A 296 -2.58 -1.45 -5.85
C LEU A 296 -2.29 -2.47 -4.74
N ALA A 297 -2.04 -3.71 -5.17
CA ALA A 297 -1.33 -4.71 -4.38
C ALA A 297 -0.19 -5.31 -5.21
N LEU A 298 0.94 -5.59 -4.58
CA LEU A 298 2.11 -6.18 -5.21
C LEU A 298 2.29 -7.64 -4.73
N ASP A 299 2.36 -8.56 -5.66
CA ASP A 299 2.92 -9.89 -5.39
C ASP A 299 4.45 -9.82 -5.54
N GLU A 300 5.16 -9.70 -4.44
CA GLU A 300 6.62 -9.62 -4.42
C GLU A 300 7.30 -10.88 -4.99
N THR A 301 6.62 -12.04 -4.99
CA THR A 301 7.15 -13.29 -5.53
C THR A 301 7.21 -13.24 -7.06
N SER A 302 6.11 -12.87 -7.69
CA SER A 302 6.01 -12.81 -9.16
C SER A 302 6.43 -11.44 -9.73
N GLY A 303 6.38 -10.37 -8.93
CA GLY A 303 6.51 -8.99 -9.37
C GLY A 303 5.26 -8.47 -10.10
N THR A 304 4.12 -9.12 -9.93
CA THR A 304 2.86 -8.69 -10.51
C THR A 304 2.20 -7.63 -9.65
N VAL A 305 1.78 -6.54 -10.28
CA VAL A 305 1.00 -5.46 -9.65
C VAL A 305 -0.46 -5.63 -10.02
N TYR A 306 -1.34 -5.76 -9.03
CA TYR A 306 -2.79 -5.84 -9.19
C TYR A 306 -3.42 -4.48 -8.92
N LEU A 307 -4.26 -3.99 -9.84
CA LEU A 307 -4.88 -2.67 -9.76
C LEU A 307 -6.39 -2.79 -9.97
N PRO A 308 -7.22 -2.36 -9.01
CA PRO A 308 -8.67 -2.38 -9.14
C PRO A 308 -9.14 -1.14 -9.91
N THR A 309 -10.08 -1.32 -10.80
CA THR A 309 -10.76 -0.23 -11.47
C THR A 309 -12.10 -0.69 -12.07
N ALA A 310 -12.82 0.25 -12.68
CA ALA A 310 -14.03 -0.02 -13.45
C ALA A 310 -14.17 0.98 -14.58
N GLU A 311 -15.21 0.86 -15.39
CA GLU A 311 -15.64 1.92 -16.27
C GLU A 311 -16.43 2.97 -15.49
N PHE A 312 -16.26 4.23 -15.86
CA PHE A 312 -16.95 5.35 -15.22
C PHE A 312 -17.88 6.04 -16.19
N GLY A 313 -19.08 6.35 -15.74
CA GLY A 313 -20.01 7.21 -16.44
C GLY A 313 -19.50 8.67 -16.53
N PRO A 314 -20.23 9.54 -17.25
CA PRO A 314 -19.89 10.95 -17.29
C PRO A 314 -20.00 11.57 -15.88
N PRO A 315 -19.17 12.59 -15.57
CA PRO A 315 -19.28 13.28 -14.30
C PRO A 315 -20.65 13.95 -14.19
N PRO A 316 -21.33 13.85 -13.04
CA PRO A 316 -22.56 14.60 -12.80
C PRO A 316 -22.27 16.12 -12.87
N PRO A 317 -23.28 16.95 -13.14
CA PRO A 317 -23.11 18.40 -13.10
C PRO A 317 -22.61 18.85 -11.73
N PRO A 318 -21.63 19.77 -11.66
CA PRO A 318 -21.20 20.37 -10.42
C PRO A 318 -22.35 21.08 -9.70
N THR A 319 -22.37 21.03 -8.37
CA THR A 319 -23.26 21.81 -7.51
C THR A 319 -22.45 22.67 -6.56
N ALA A 320 -23.07 23.66 -5.90
CA ALA A 320 -22.39 24.49 -4.91
C ALA A 320 -21.78 23.65 -3.77
N ASP A 321 -22.49 22.60 -3.33
CA ASP A 321 -22.03 21.69 -2.26
C ASP A 321 -21.08 20.60 -2.77
N ARG A 322 -21.02 20.35 -4.07
CA ARG A 322 -20.15 19.36 -4.73
C ARG A 322 -19.57 19.92 -6.01
N PRO A 323 -18.54 20.77 -5.94
CA PRO A 323 -17.91 21.37 -7.11
C PRO A 323 -17.19 20.34 -8.00
N HIS A 324 -16.77 19.21 -7.42
CA HIS A 324 -16.11 18.11 -8.13
C HIS A 324 -16.82 16.78 -7.80
N PRO A 325 -18.01 16.52 -8.39
CA PRO A 325 -18.76 15.31 -8.09
C PRO A 325 -18.04 14.07 -8.64
N ARG A 326 -18.01 13.01 -7.84
CA ARG A 326 -17.44 11.73 -8.27
C ARG A 326 -18.28 11.13 -9.40
N ARG A 327 -17.62 10.57 -10.41
CA ARG A 327 -18.27 9.81 -11.48
C ARG A 327 -18.89 8.53 -10.91
N SER A 328 -20.02 8.10 -11.47
CA SER A 328 -20.62 6.82 -11.15
C SER A 328 -19.85 5.69 -11.82
N VAL A 329 -19.71 4.59 -11.11
CA VAL A 329 -19.22 3.33 -11.69
C VAL A 329 -20.30 2.75 -12.59
N VAL A 330 -19.90 2.27 -13.76
CA VAL A 330 -20.80 1.51 -14.65
C VAL A 330 -20.99 0.11 -14.05
N PRO A 331 -22.23 -0.31 -13.75
CA PRO A 331 -22.48 -1.61 -13.13
C PRO A 331 -21.89 -2.77 -13.93
N GLY A 332 -21.32 -3.75 -13.24
CA GLY A 332 -20.77 -4.96 -13.86
C GLY A 332 -19.38 -4.80 -14.49
N THR A 333 -18.74 -3.62 -14.43
CA THR A 333 -17.44 -3.36 -15.07
C THR A 333 -16.25 -3.41 -14.12
N PHE A 334 -16.46 -3.71 -12.84
CA PHE A 334 -15.39 -3.81 -11.87
C PHE A 334 -14.39 -4.91 -12.24
N VAL A 335 -13.12 -4.56 -12.31
CA VAL A 335 -12.05 -5.39 -12.86
C VAL A 335 -10.75 -5.19 -12.08
N ILE A 336 -9.96 -6.25 -11.96
CA ILE A 336 -8.58 -6.19 -11.50
C ILE A 336 -7.67 -6.28 -12.73
N LEU A 337 -6.79 -5.31 -12.90
CA LEU A 337 -5.74 -5.32 -13.91
C LEU A 337 -4.51 -6.00 -13.33
N GLU A 338 -3.87 -6.88 -14.09
CA GLU A 338 -2.55 -7.42 -13.79
C GLU A 338 -1.51 -6.70 -14.64
N ALA A 339 -0.66 -5.91 -14.00
CA ALA A 339 0.48 -5.28 -14.64
C ALA A 339 1.76 -6.06 -14.30
N LYS A 340 2.50 -6.46 -15.32
CA LYS A 340 3.77 -7.20 -15.20
C LYS A 340 4.67 -6.96 -16.41
N ARG A 341 5.95 -7.32 -16.28
CA ARG A 341 6.95 -7.29 -17.34
C ARG A 341 6.77 -8.43 -18.35
#